data_fd2e8180705dc3b2c59c410e3b234b58
#
_entry.id   fd2e8180705dc3b2c59c410e3b234b58
#
_cell.length_a   1.000
_cell.length_b   1.000
_cell.length_c   1.000
_cell.angle_alpha   90.00
_cell.angle_beta   90.00
_cell.angle_gamma   90.00
#
_symmetry.space_group_name_H-M   'P 1'
#
loop_
_entity.id
_entity.type
_entity.pdbx_description
1 polymer ?
#
loop_
_entity_poly.entity_id
_entity_poly.type
_entity_poly.pdbx_seq_one_letter_code
_entity_poly.pdbx_strand_id
1 'polypeptide(L)'
;MRCLIVRRKSHGIMPQTPHIEKHFTASDAVRDVVIGMSDGLTVPFALAAGLTGAISQSHLIITAGFAEIAAGSIAMGLGGYLAARGDAEHYAHEQAREEREISTIPEAELQEVRDVFQSYGLSADESETVVQSLRKRPKDWLEFMMRFELGLERPNPSRAWKSALTIATAYAVGGIIPLSAYLLLPDAHNALQLSSVVTLASLAIFGGIKGRFTGVPVLRSALQTTIIGGLAAAAAFAIARWIG
;
A
#
# COMPACT_ATOMS: atom_id res chain seq x y z
N MET A 1 -32.48 -51.27 -48.80
CA MET A 1 -31.17 -50.88 -48.23
C MET A 1 -31.21 -49.36 -47.96
N ARG A 2 -31.58 -48.94 -46.72
CA ARG A 2 -31.66 -47.52 -46.35
C ARG A 2 -30.43 -47.15 -45.54
N CYS A 3 -29.60 -46.24 -46.12
CA CYS A 3 -28.42 -45.71 -45.50
C CYS A 3 -28.81 -44.65 -44.50
N LEU A 4 -28.58 -44.89 -43.17
CA LEU A 4 -28.76 -43.96 -42.10
C LEU A 4 -27.54 -43.04 -42.02
N ILE A 5 -27.72 -41.78 -42.41
CA ILE A 5 -26.75 -40.71 -42.21
C ILE A 5 -26.88 -40.23 -40.77
N VAL A 6 -25.90 -40.61 -39.93
CA VAL A 6 -25.77 -40.07 -38.56
C VAL A 6 -25.19 -38.66 -38.67
N ARG A 7 -26.04 -37.66 -38.45
CA ARG A 7 -25.62 -36.25 -38.29
C ARG A 7 -24.88 -36.10 -36.98
N ARG A 8 -23.55 -35.97 -37.05
CA ARG A 8 -22.73 -35.51 -35.93
C ARG A 8 -23.15 -34.09 -35.58
N LYS A 9 -23.79 -33.87 -34.42
CA LYS A 9 -23.95 -32.55 -33.81
C LYS A 9 -22.59 -32.00 -33.46
N SER A 10 -22.11 -30.98 -34.15
CA SER A 10 -21.02 -30.14 -33.72
C SER A 10 -21.43 -29.44 -32.44
N HIS A 11 -20.83 -29.81 -31.32
CA HIS A 11 -20.90 -29.00 -30.10
C HIS A 11 -20.15 -27.72 -30.45
N GLY A 12 -20.86 -26.64 -30.65
CA GLY A 12 -20.30 -25.30 -30.73
C GLY A 12 -19.59 -25.02 -29.41
N ILE A 13 -18.25 -24.90 -29.46
CA ILE A 13 -17.45 -24.33 -28.40
C ILE A 13 -17.93 -22.88 -28.29
N MET A 14 -18.73 -22.59 -27.25
CA MET A 14 -19.02 -21.20 -26.91
C MET A 14 -17.69 -20.51 -26.64
N PRO A 15 -17.40 -19.35 -27.25
CA PRO A 15 -16.25 -18.57 -26.88
C PRO A 15 -16.41 -18.19 -25.41
N GLN A 16 -15.59 -18.79 -24.55
CA GLN A 16 -15.49 -18.36 -23.17
C GLN A 16 -14.86 -16.97 -23.22
N THR A 17 -15.67 -15.94 -22.98
CA THR A 17 -15.11 -14.63 -22.65
C THR A 17 -14.27 -14.81 -21.42
N PRO A 18 -12.97 -14.40 -21.43
CA PRO A 18 -12.15 -14.49 -20.24
C PRO A 18 -12.88 -13.79 -19.10
N HIS A 19 -13.15 -14.50 -18.02
CA HIS A 19 -13.72 -13.93 -16.82
C HIS A 19 -12.64 -13.03 -16.19
N ILE A 20 -12.65 -11.76 -16.57
CA ILE A 20 -11.75 -10.76 -15.99
C ILE A 20 -12.38 -10.37 -14.66
N GLU A 21 -12.03 -11.08 -13.62
CA GLU A 21 -12.32 -10.65 -12.26
C GLU A 21 -11.55 -9.36 -11.99
N LYS A 22 -12.28 -8.27 -11.84
CA LYS A 22 -11.70 -7.03 -11.33
C LYS A 22 -11.53 -7.20 -9.82
N HIS A 23 -10.51 -7.93 -9.42
CA HIS A 23 -10.08 -7.89 -8.03
C HIS A 23 -9.66 -6.46 -7.73
N PHE A 24 -10.38 -5.82 -6.83
CA PHE A 24 -9.97 -4.55 -6.28
C PHE A 24 -8.80 -4.80 -5.32
N THR A 25 -7.62 -5.03 -5.86
CA THR A 25 -6.39 -4.79 -5.10
C THR A 25 -6.30 -3.28 -4.97
N ALA A 26 -6.37 -2.78 -3.74
CA ALA A 26 -6.10 -1.38 -3.50
C ALA A 26 -4.80 -1.05 -4.22
N SER A 27 -4.87 -0.22 -5.28
CA SER A 27 -3.70 0.06 -6.09
C SER A 27 -2.62 0.62 -5.16
N ASP A 28 -1.35 0.39 -5.48
CA ASP A 28 -0.23 0.96 -4.74
C ASP A 28 -0.45 2.44 -4.41
N ALA A 29 -1.05 3.19 -5.33
CA ALA A 29 -1.39 4.59 -5.14
C ALA A 29 -2.41 4.80 -4.00
N VAL A 30 -3.40 3.93 -3.84
CA VAL A 30 -4.35 4.03 -2.71
C VAL A 30 -3.64 3.75 -1.39
N ARG A 31 -2.75 2.76 -1.34
CA ARG A 31 -1.92 2.49 -0.15
C ARG A 31 -1.08 3.70 0.23
N ASP A 32 -0.44 4.33 -0.74
CA ASP A 32 0.39 5.52 -0.55
C ASP A 32 -0.41 6.72 -0.04
N VAL A 33 -1.59 6.98 -0.62
CA VAL A 33 -2.51 8.02 -0.13
C VAL A 33 -2.96 7.72 1.30
N VAL A 34 -3.26 6.46 1.62
CA VAL A 34 -3.66 6.07 2.99
C VAL A 34 -2.54 6.32 3.99
N ILE A 35 -1.30 5.99 3.65
CA ILE A 35 -0.14 6.25 4.51
C ILE A 35 0.03 7.77 4.71
N GLY A 36 0.21 8.54 3.64
CA GLY A 36 0.47 9.97 3.73
C GLY A 36 -0.67 10.75 4.39
N MET A 37 -1.93 10.47 4.05
CA MET A 37 -3.08 11.17 4.63
C MET A 37 -3.31 10.82 6.10
N SER A 38 -3.10 9.56 6.51
CA SER A 38 -3.26 9.16 7.91
C SER A 38 -2.29 9.93 8.81
N ASP A 39 -1.02 9.96 8.41
CA ASP A 39 0.02 10.63 9.18
C ASP A 39 -0.12 12.16 9.07
N GLY A 40 -0.42 12.69 7.88
CA GLY A 40 -0.64 14.11 7.68
C GLY A 40 -1.81 14.68 8.50
N LEU A 41 -2.90 13.95 8.66
CA LEU A 41 -4.00 14.37 9.54
C LEU A 41 -3.66 14.24 11.02
N THR A 42 -2.84 13.27 11.40
CA THR A 42 -2.61 12.92 12.82
C THR A 42 -1.42 13.66 13.42
N VAL A 43 -0.27 13.71 12.72
CA VAL A 43 0.98 14.22 13.30
C VAL A 43 0.92 15.75 13.48
N PRO A 44 0.54 16.57 12.48
CA PRO A 44 0.39 18.02 12.68
C PRO A 44 -0.72 18.37 13.69
N PHE A 45 -1.80 17.57 13.76
CA PHE A 45 -2.84 17.75 14.76
C PHE A 45 -2.30 17.50 16.19
N ALA A 46 -1.57 16.42 16.39
CA ALA A 46 -0.96 16.09 17.69
C ALA A 46 0.07 17.16 18.11
N LEU A 47 0.91 17.62 17.16
CA LEU A 47 1.86 18.70 17.39
C LEU A 47 1.16 19.99 17.83
N ALA A 48 0.15 20.42 17.07
CA ALA A 48 -0.60 21.64 17.35
C ALA A 48 -1.33 21.56 18.70
N ALA A 49 -1.95 20.41 19.01
CA ALA A 49 -2.57 20.17 20.31
C ALA A 49 -1.54 20.20 21.44
N GLY A 50 -0.39 19.54 21.27
CA GLY A 50 0.71 19.56 22.23
C GLY A 50 1.21 20.96 22.51
N LEU A 51 1.52 21.73 21.47
CA LEU A 51 1.99 23.12 21.63
C LEU A 51 0.94 24.00 22.30
N THR A 52 -0.36 23.84 22.01
CA THR A 52 -1.44 24.57 22.67
C THR A 52 -1.52 24.25 24.18
N GLY A 53 -1.06 23.08 24.61
CA GLY A 53 -0.95 22.73 26.03
C GLY A 53 0.08 23.56 26.80
N ALA A 54 1.11 24.08 26.11
CA ALA A 54 2.22 24.81 26.70
C ALA A 54 2.21 26.32 26.36
N ILE A 55 1.64 26.72 25.20
CA ILE A 55 1.67 28.11 24.71
C ILE A 55 0.30 28.57 24.22
N SER A 56 0.03 29.89 24.36
CA SER A 56 -1.24 30.50 23.97
C SER A 56 -1.20 31.22 22.62
N GLN A 57 -0.04 31.32 21.98
CA GLN A 57 0.15 32.08 20.75
C GLN A 57 0.02 31.19 19.49
N SER A 58 -1.05 31.38 18.72
CA SER A 58 -1.29 30.62 17.47
C SER A 58 -0.14 30.75 16.46
N HIS A 59 0.53 31.94 16.38
CA HIS A 59 1.62 32.14 15.42
C HIS A 59 2.78 31.17 15.56
N LEU A 60 3.20 30.83 16.78
CA LEU A 60 4.26 29.86 17.01
C LEU A 60 3.83 28.45 16.61
N ILE A 61 2.55 28.12 16.87
CA ILE A 61 1.97 26.82 16.50
C ILE A 61 1.90 26.69 14.97
N ILE A 62 1.50 27.76 14.28
CA ILE A 62 1.46 27.80 12.81
C ILE A 62 2.86 27.57 12.23
N THR A 63 3.86 28.31 12.74
CA THR A 63 5.23 28.21 12.25
C THR A 63 5.80 26.81 12.46
N ALA A 64 5.63 26.24 13.66
CA ALA A 64 6.07 24.89 13.97
C ALA A 64 5.31 23.85 13.15
N GLY A 65 4.00 24.02 12.97
CA GLY A 65 3.18 23.11 12.19
C GLY A 65 3.55 23.09 10.70
N PHE A 66 3.80 24.24 10.08
CA PHE A 66 4.27 24.26 8.69
C PHE A 66 5.68 23.71 8.54
N ALA A 67 6.57 23.96 9.49
CA ALA A 67 7.90 23.34 9.49
C ALA A 67 7.82 21.81 9.61
N GLU A 68 6.91 21.32 10.45
CA GLU A 68 6.63 19.89 10.61
C GLU A 68 6.05 19.31 9.32
N ILE A 69 5.03 19.92 8.71
CA ILE A 69 4.45 19.45 7.44
C ILE A 69 5.52 19.37 6.35
N ALA A 70 6.40 20.36 6.24
CA ALA A 70 7.48 20.35 5.27
C ALA A 70 8.46 19.20 5.53
N ALA A 71 8.94 19.04 6.76
CA ALA A 71 9.87 17.99 7.14
C ALA A 71 9.21 16.60 7.05
N GLY A 72 7.99 16.43 7.55
CA GLY A 72 7.23 15.19 7.54
C GLY A 72 6.89 14.72 6.13
N SER A 73 6.42 15.62 5.26
CA SER A 73 6.13 15.26 3.87
C SER A 73 7.37 14.81 3.10
N ILE A 74 8.53 15.46 3.31
CA ILE A 74 9.80 15.06 2.70
C ILE A 74 10.25 13.71 3.28
N ALA A 75 10.24 13.54 4.59
CA ALA A 75 10.68 12.31 5.25
C ALA A 75 9.82 11.10 4.84
N MET A 76 8.49 11.26 4.86
CA MET A 76 7.55 10.22 4.46
C MET A 76 7.64 9.89 2.96
N GLY A 77 7.77 10.92 2.12
CA GLY A 77 8.00 10.73 0.69
C GLY A 77 9.31 10.00 0.38
N LEU A 78 10.39 10.37 1.08
CA LEU A 78 11.68 9.67 0.97
C LEU A 78 11.57 8.22 1.45
N GLY A 79 10.87 7.96 2.55
CA GLY A 79 10.59 6.61 3.04
C GLY A 79 9.88 5.75 1.97
N GLY A 80 8.83 6.29 1.34
CA GLY A 80 8.14 5.62 0.24
C GLY A 80 9.02 5.36 -0.99
N TYR A 81 9.90 6.33 -1.32
CA TYR A 81 10.89 6.15 -2.39
C TYR A 81 11.84 5.01 -2.09
N LEU A 82 12.45 5.02 -0.90
CA LEU A 82 13.46 4.02 -0.51
C LEU A 82 12.86 2.62 -0.39
N ALA A 83 11.63 2.50 0.12
CA ALA A 83 10.93 1.22 0.19
C ALA A 83 10.72 0.62 -1.21
N ALA A 84 10.12 1.39 -2.12
CA ALA A 84 9.88 0.91 -3.48
C ALA A 84 11.18 0.69 -4.28
N ARG A 85 12.24 1.44 -3.98
CA ARG A 85 13.56 1.23 -4.56
C ARG A 85 14.20 -0.05 -4.04
N GLY A 86 14.10 -0.30 -2.73
CA GLY A 86 14.58 -1.53 -2.10
C GLY A 86 13.91 -2.78 -2.67
N ASP A 87 12.59 -2.75 -2.88
CA ASP A 87 11.86 -3.84 -3.51
C ASP A 87 12.39 -4.12 -4.93
N ALA A 88 12.68 -3.07 -5.70
CA ALA A 88 13.21 -3.21 -7.05
C ALA A 88 14.66 -3.75 -7.07
N GLU A 89 15.49 -3.32 -6.13
CA GLU A 89 16.85 -3.81 -5.97
C GLU A 89 16.88 -5.27 -5.50
N HIS A 90 16.00 -5.63 -4.57
CA HIS A 90 15.83 -7.02 -4.13
C HIS A 90 15.40 -7.91 -5.29
N TYR A 91 14.36 -7.51 -6.04
CA TYR A 91 13.92 -8.26 -7.23
C TYR A 91 15.06 -8.48 -8.22
N ALA A 92 15.83 -7.45 -8.53
CA ALA A 92 16.95 -7.56 -9.48
C ALA A 92 18.08 -8.47 -8.96
N HIS A 93 18.34 -8.44 -7.66
CA HIS A 93 19.31 -9.32 -7.02
C HIS A 93 18.89 -10.79 -7.09
N GLU A 94 17.66 -11.08 -6.70
CA GLU A 94 17.13 -12.45 -6.77
C GLU A 94 17.04 -12.94 -8.21
N GLN A 95 16.59 -12.12 -9.15
CA GLN A 95 16.57 -12.48 -10.57
C GLN A 95 17.97 -12.87 -11.10
N ALA A 96 19.00 -12.11 -10.71
CA ALA A 96 20.37 -12.43 -11.13
C ALA A 96 20.92 -13.68 -10.43
N ARG A 97 20.43 -14.01 -9.22
CA ARG A 97 20.74 -15.25 -8.52
C ARG A 97 20.13 -16.44 -9.24
N GLU A 98 18.82 -16.42 -9.47
CA GLU A 98 18.07 -17.46 -10.16
C GLU A 98 18.62 -17.74 -11.56
N GLU A 99 18.97 -16.71 -12.33
CA GLU A 99 19.55 -16.88 -13.66
C GLU A 99 20.89 -17.64 -13.61
N ARG A 100 21.69 -17.42 -12.57
CA ARG A 100 22.95 -18.17 -12.35
C ARG A 100 22.66 -19.59 -11.92
N GLU A 101 21.72 -19.83 -10.99
CA GLU A 101 21.36 -21.15 -10.48
C GLU A 101 20.78 -22.02 -11.60
N ILE A 102 19.87 -21.51 -12.41
CA ILE A 102 19.36 -22.18 -13.62
C ILE A 102 20.51 -22.61 -14.55
N SER A 103 21.58 -21.84 -14.64
CA SER A 103 22.72 -22.13 -15.51
C SER A 103 23.73 -23.10 -14.88
N THR A 104 23.90 -23.07 -13.55
CA THR A 104 24.96 -23.81 -12.84
C THR A 104 24.47 -25.10 -12.20
N ILE A 105 23.25 -25.13 -11.72
CA ILE A 105 22.63 -26.25 -11.01
C ILE A 105 21.22 -26.59 -11.53
N PRO A 106 21.02 -26.70 -12.85
CA PRO A 106 19.70 -26.81 -13.48
C PRO A 106 18.81 -27.94 -12.95
N GLU A 107 19.41 -29.06 -12.50
CA GLU A 107 18.62 -30.21 -12.00
C GLU A 107 18.02 -29.89 -10.60
N ALA A 108 18.70 -29.10 -9.77
CA ALA A 108 18.16 -28.65 -8.49
C ALA A 108 16.98 -27.70 -8.72
N GLU A 109 17.15 -26.73 -9.60
CA GLU A 109 16.12 -25.75 -9.97
C GLU A 109 14.88 -26.41 -10.60
N LEU A 110 15.07 -27.48 -11.41
CA LEU A 110 13.95 -28.27 -11.93
C LEU A 110 13.24 -29.05 -10.81
N GLN A 111 13.96 -29.44 -9.75
CA GLN A 111 13.33 -30.08 -8.60
C GLN A 111 12.42 -29.07 -7.85
N GLU A 112 12.84 -27.83 -7.69
CA GLU A 112 12.02 -26.78 -7.06
C GLU A 112 10.75 -26.50 -7.86
N VAL A 113 10.83 -26.47 -9.20
CA VAL A 113 9.63 -26.42 -10.06
C VAL A 113 8.69 -27.60 -9.77
N ARG A 114 9.22 -28.85 -9.62
CA ARG A 114 8.40 -30.02 -9.28
C ARG A 114 7.72 -29.84 -7.93
N ASP A 115 8.47 -29.38 -6.92
CA ASP A 115 8.00 -29.21 -5.56
C ASP A 115 6.86 -28.18 -5.50
N VAL A 116 6.98 -27.08 -6.25
CA VAL A 116 5.88 -26.10 -6.39
C VAL A 116 4.62 -26.77 -6.91
N PHE A 117 4.67 -27.50 -8.04
CA PHE A 117 3.48 -28.15 -8.61
C PHE A 117 2.92 -29.26 -7.72
N GLN A 118 3.78 -30.04 -7.07
CA GLN A 118 3.36 -31.08 -6.13
C GLN A 118 2.69 -30.50 -4.89
N SER A 119 3.12 -29.31 -4.42
CA SER A 119 2.45 -28.61 -3.34
C SER A 119 1.00 -28.23 -3.67
N TYR A 120 0.69 -28.08 -4.96
CA TYR A 120 -0.67 -27.87 -5.49
C TYR A 120 -1.42 -29.17 -5.82
N GLY A 121 -0.84 -30.34 -5.50
CA GLY A 121 -1.50 -31.63 -5.61
C GLY A 121 -1.25 -32.38 -6.93
N LEU A 122 -0.35 -31.91 -7.80
CA LEU A 122 0.03 -32.66 -9.00
C LEU A 122 0.88 -33.87 -8.62
N SER A 123 0.69 -34.99 -9.33
CA SER A 123 1.55 -36.16 -9.24
C SER A 123 2.94 -35.86 -9.84
N ALA A 124 3.91 -36.72 -9.55
CA ALA A 124 5.26 -36.61 -10.12
C ALA A 124 5.26 -36.64 -11.66
N ASP A 125 4.43 -37.49 -12.27
CA ASP A 125 4.35 -37.63 -13.73
C ASP A 125 3.71 -36.40 -14.39
N GLU A 126 2.68 -35.82 -13.76
CA GLU A 126 2.02 -34.58 -14.23
C GLU A 126 2.97 -33.40 -14.13
N SER A 127 3.69 -33.26 -13.02
CA SER A 127 4.69 -32.21 -12.80
C SER A 127 5.81 -32.28 -13.84
N GLU A 128 6.30 -33.49 -14.17
CA GLU A 128 7.40 -33.67 -15.10
C GLU A 128 7.11 -33.16 -16.51
N THR A 129 5.87 -33.24 -16.97
CA THR A 129 5.47 -32.69 -18.27
C THR A 129 5.67 -31.18 -18.32
N VAL A 130 5.31 -30.48 -17.24
CA VAL A 130 5.48 -29.01 -17.12
C VAL A 130 6.95 -28.65 -17.00
N VAL A 131 7.70 -29.36 -16.14
CA VAL A 131 9.14 -29.18 -15.91
C VAL A 131 9.91 -29.26 -17.23
N GLN A 132 9.69 -30.31 -18.03
CA GLN A 132 10.36 -30.47 -19.33
C GLN A 132 9.98 -29.40 -20.34
N SER A 133 8.78 -28.81 -20.21
CA SER A 133 8.35 -27.70 -21.03
C SER A 133 9.07 -26.41 -20.64
N LEU A 134 9.22 -26.12 -19.34
CA LEU A 134 9.94 -24.95 -18.81
C LEU A 134 11.44 -25.03 -19.12
N ARG A 135 12.05 -26.18 -18.95
CA ARG A 135 13.48 -26.43 -19.28
C ARG A 135 13.87 -25.96 -20.69
N LYS A 136 12.96 -26.07 -21.65
CA LYS A 136 13.19 -25.64 -23.04
C LYS A 136 13.07 -24.13 -23.23
N ARG A 137 12.61 -23.42 -22.22
CA ARG A 137 12.28 -21.99 -22.27
C ARG A 137 12.87 -21.25 -21.06
N PRO A 138 14.20 -21.00 -21.02
CA PRO A 138 14.88 -20.48 -19.82
C PRO A 138 14.30 -19.17 -19.29
N LYS A 139 13.79 -18.30 -20.18
CA LYS A 139 13.15 -17.03 -19.75
C LYS A 139 11.82 -17.26 -19.02
N ASP A 140 11.01 -18.16 -19.53
CA ASP A 140 9.72 -18.49 -18.90
C ASP A 140 9.96 -19.26 -17.58
N TRP A 141 11.01 -20.08 -17.53
CA TRP A 141 11.45 -20.76 -16.32
C TRP A 141 11.88 -19.78 -15.25
N LEU A 142 12.76 -18.82 -15.57
CA LEU A 142 13.16 -17.76 -14.65
C LEU A 142 11.95 -16.95 -14.15
N GLU A 143 11.01 -16.59 -15.03
CA GLU A 143 9.81 -15.86 -14.64
C GLU A 143 8.90 -16.72 -13.72
N PHE A 144 8.85 -18.03 -13.96
CA PHE A 144 8.13 -18.97 -13.10
C PHE A 144 8.75 -19.02 -11.69
N MET A 145 10.08 -19.18 -11.58
CA MET A 145 10.79 -19.23 -10.29
C MET A 145 10.57 -17.92 -9.50
N MET A 146 10.81 -16.78 -10.12
CA MET A 146 10.59 -15.48 -9.50
C MET A 146 9.19 -15.32 -8.93
N ARG A 147 8.17 -15.79 -9.65
CA ARG A 147 6.77 -15.56 -9.27
C ARG A 147 6.19 -16.61 -8.35
N PHE A 148 6.46 -17.89 -8.58
CA PHE A 148 5.76 -18.99 -7.92
C PHE A 148 6.58 -19.64 -6.80
N GLU A 149 7.89 -19.61 -6.89
CA GLU A 149 8.77 -20.07 -5.83
C GLU A 149 9.11 -18.94 -4.87
N LEU A 150 9.65 -17.82 -5.37
CA LEU A 150 10.06 -16.68 -4.55
C LEU A 150 8.91 -15.72 -4.21
N GLY A 151 7.78 -15.80 -4.91
CA GLY A 151 6.63 -14.91 -4.69
C GLY A 151 6.89 -13.46 -5.06
N LEU A 152 7.88 -13.19 -5.93
CA LEU A 152 8.31 -11.86 -6.32
C LEU A 152 7.68 -11.44 -7.65
N GLU A 153 7.02 -10.29 -7.65
CA GLU A 153 6.48 -9.68 -8.86
C GLU A 153 7.43 -8.59 -9.38
N ARG A 154 7.53 -8.47 -10.71
CA ARG A 154 8.38 -7.46 -11.35
C ARG A 154 7.95 -6.05 -10.96
N PRO A 155 8.78 -5.26 -10.27
CA PRO A 155 8.44 -3.92 -9.86
C PRO A 155 8.26 -2.97 -11.04
N ASN A 156 7.30 -2.05 -10.93
CA ASN A 156 7.14 -0.99 -11.92
C ASN A 156 8.31 0.02 -11.78
N PRO A 157 9.07 0.33 -12.84
CA PRO A 157 10.21 1.25 -12.76
C PRO A 157 9.87 2.66 -12.23
N SER A 158 8.63 3.11 -12.42
CA SER A 158 8.18 4.41 -11.92
C SER A 158 7.61 4.38 -10.50
N ARG A 159 7.59 3.21 -9.85
CA ARG A 159 6.94 3.03 -8.54
C ARG A 159 7.54 3.92 -7.45
N ALA A 160 8.86 3.99 -7.38
CA ALA A 160 9.58 4.75 -6.35
C ALA A 160 9.20 6.25 -6.36
N TRP A 161 9.26 6.90 -7.52
CA TRP A 161 8.90 8.31 -7.64
C TRP A 161 7.41 8.57 -7.43
N LYS A 162 6.54 7.68 -7.93
CA LYS A 162 5.09 7.79 -7.71
C LYS A 162 4.75 7.65 -6.24
N SER A 163 5.35 6.69 -5.55
CA SER A 163 5.15 6.50 -4.11
C SER A 163 5.59 7.75 -3.33
N ALA A 164 6.81 8.23 -3.58
CA ALA A 164 7.35 9.41 -2.94
C ALA A 164 6.42 10.63 -3.06
N LEU A 165 6.02 10.96 -4.28
CA LEU A 165 5.18 12.12 -4.55
C LEU A 165 3.76 11.95 -3.99
N THR A 166 3.19 10.76 -4.09
CA THR A 166 1.84 10.50 -3.58
C THR A 166 1.80 10.60 -2.06
N ILE A 167 2.75 9.97 -1.36
CA ILE A 167 2.83 10.02 0.10
C ILE A 167 3.09 11.45 0.58
N ALA A 168 4.09 12.15 0.00
CA ALA A 168 4.45 13.50 0.38
C ALA A 168 3.27 14.48 0.18
N THR A 169 2.60 14.39 -0.97
CA THR A 169 1.46 15.26 -1.28
C THR A 169 0.28 14.97 -0.36
N ALA A 170 -0.04 13.69 -0.14
CA ALA A 170 -1.13 13.29 0.75
C ALA A 170 -0.87 13.75 2.19
N TYR A 171 0.39 13.62 2.67
CA TYR A 171 0.82 14.13 3.97
C TYR A 171 0.61 15.65 4.08
N ALA A 172 1.12 16.41 3.11
CA ALA A 172 1.02 17.87 3.13
C ALA A 172 -0.44 18.33 3.11
N VAL A 173 -1.28 17.73 2.26
CA VAL A 173 -2.72 18.03 2.20
C VAL A 173 -3.41 17.70 3.52
N GLY A 174 -3.10 16.54 4.11
CA GLY A 174 -3.64 16.15 5.41
C GLY A 174 -3.25 17.10 6.53
N GLY A 175 -1.99 17.55 6.54
CA GLY A 175 -1.43 18.42 7.58
C GLY A 175 -1.98 19.86 7.59
N ILE A 176 -2.37 20.37 6.43
CA ILE A 176 -2.99 21.70 6.33
C ILE A 176 -4.34 21.73 7.06
N ILE A 177 -5.08 20.62 7.11
CA ILE A 177 -6.42 20.58 7.69
C ILE A 177 -6.42 20.95 9.19
N PRO A 178 -5.66 20.31 10.07
CA PRO A 178 -5.61 20.70 11.48
C PRO A 178 -5.05 22.10 11.70
N LEU A 179 -4.10 22.56 10.89
CA LEU A 179 -3.53 23.89 11.03
C LEU A 179 -4.45 25.01 10.53
N SER A 180 -5.43 24.71 9.68
CA SER A 180 -6.35 25.71 9.12
C SER A 180 -7.08 26.52 10.20
N ALA A 181 -7.46 25.89 11.32
CA ALA A 181 -8.12 26.55 12.44
C ALA A 181 -7.23 27.61 13.11
N TYR A 182 -5.93 27.34 13.22
CA TYR A 182 -4.97 28.29 13.80
C TYR A 182 -4.67 29.48 12.89
N LEU A 183 -4.84 29.31 11.56
CA LEU A 183 -4.77 30.43 10.62
C LEU A 183 -5.97 31.39 10.74
N LEU A 184 -7.11 30.87 11.17
CA LEU A 184 -8.35 31.62 11.27
C LEU A 184 -8.55 32.31 12.64
N LEU A 185 -8.01 31.70 13.70
CA LEU A 185 -8.23 32.14 15.07
C LEU A 185 -6.90 32.49 15.76
N PRO A 186 -6.79 33.73 16.31
CA PRO A 186 -5.55 34.18 16.98
C PRO A 186 -5.32 33.52 18.33
N ASP A 187 -6.38 33.12 19.03
CA ASP A 187 -6.30 32.41 20.31
C ASP A 187 -6.12 30.93 20.12
N ALA A 188 -5.02 30.35 20.69
CA ALA A 188 -4.65 28.97 20.46
C ALA A 188 -5.65 27.98 21.05
N HIS A 189 -6.32 28.30 22.17
CA HIS A 189 -7.29 27.38 22.77
C HIS A 189 -8.59 27.29 21.93
N ASN A 190 -9.08 28.42 21.44
CA ASN A 190 -10.22 28.44 20.52
C ASN A 190 -9.87 27.76 19.19
N ALA A 191 -8.65 27.99 18.68
CA ALA A 191 -8.13 27.32 17.49
C ALA A 191 -8.03 25.79 17.69
N LEU A 192 -7.58 25.31 18.84
CA LEU A 192 -7.53 23.88 19.16
C LEU A 192 -8.94 23.25 19.16
N GLN A 193 -9.93 23.93 19.73
CA GLN A 193 -11.31 23.41 19.73
C GLN A 193 -11.83 23.23 18.30
N LEU A 194 -11.68 24.25 17.45
CA LEU A 194 -12.07 24.20 16.04
C LEU A 194 -11.26 23.14 15.29
N SER A 195 -9.93 23.12 15.46
CA SER A 195 -9.02 22.14 14.89
C SER A 195 -9.43 20.71 15.26
N SER A 196 -9.78 20.47 16.51
CA SER A 196 -10.22 19.15 16.99
C SER A 196 -11.50 18.69 16.28
N VAL A 197 -12.50 19.56 16.16
CA VAL A 197 -13.75 19.22 15.45
C VAL A 197 -13.48 18.92 13.99
N VAL A 198 -12.76 19.80 13.29
CA VAL A 198 -12.49 19.68 11.86
C VAL A 198 -11.62 18.44 11.57
N THR A 199 -10.58 18.23 12.39
CA THR A 199 -9.66 17.10 12.16
C THR A 199 -10.29 15.75 12.49
N LEU A 200 -11.03 15.63 13.59
CA LEU A 200 -11.74 14.39 13.95
C LEU A 200 -12.81 14.05 12.91
N ALA A 201 -13.54 15.07 12.40
CA ALA A 201 -14.48 14.85 11.30
C ALA A 201 -13.75 14.39 10.02
N SER A 202 -12.62 15.01 9.69
CA SER A 202 -11.80 14.62 8.53
C SER A 202 -11.22 13.21 8.67
N LEU A 203 -10.77 12.82 9.86
CA LEU A 203 -10.32 11.46 10.17
C LEU A 203 -11.46 10.42 10.04
N ALA A 204 -12.68 10.79 10.46
CA ALA A 204 -13.85 9.93 10.31
C ALA A 204 -14.21 9.72 8.83
N ILE A 205 -14.25 10.81 8.05
CA ILE A 205 -14.53 10.77 6.60
C ILE A 205 -13.43 9.96 5.88
N PHE A 206 -12.18 10.29 6.12
CA PHE A 206 -11.04 9.59 5.53
C PHE A 206 -11.01 8.11 5.92
N GLY A 207 -11.20 7.80 7.21
CA GLY A 207 -11.29 6.44 7.70
C GLY A 207 -12.43 5.64 7.08
N GLY A 208 -13.58 6.29 6.86
CA GLY A 208 -14.71 5.69 6.15
C GLY A 208 -14.41 5.39 4.68
N ILE A 209 -13.80 6.32 3.98
CA ILE A 209 -13.33 6.16 2.59
C ILE A 209 -12.32 5.02 2.53
N LYS A 210 -11.31 5.01 3.39
CA LYS A 210 -10.31 3.93 3.51
C LYS A 210 -10.98 2.57 3.69
N GLY A 211 -11.96 2.48 4.61
CA GLY A 211 -12.70 1.23 4.87
C GLY A 211 -13.38 0.69 3.62
N ARG A 212 -13.99 1.56 2.80
CA ARG A 212 -14.60 1.16 1.52
C ARG A 212 -13.59 0.57 0.53
N PHE A 213 -12.37 1.10 0.52
CA PHE A 213 -11.30 0.61 -0.34
C PHE A 213 -10.60 -0.65 0.19
N THR A 214 -10.60 -0.89 1.47
CA THR A 214 -9.95 -2.05 2.10
C THR A 214 -10.92 -3.19 2.42
N GLY A 215 -12.21 -3.05 2.06
CA GLY A 215 -13.22 -4.08 2.35
C GLY A 215 -13.62 -4.17 3.83
N VAL A 216 -13.17 -3.22 4.68
CA VAL A 216 -13.53 -3.15 6.10
C VAL A 216 -14.85 -2.36 6.25
N PRO A 217 -15.76 -2.73 7.19
CA PRO A 217 -16.96 -1.94 7.44
C PRO A 217 -16.65 -0.46 7.67
N VAL A 218 -17.30 0.41 6.90
CA VAL A 218 -17.03 1.86 6.86
C VAL A 218 -17.02 2.50 8.25
N LEU A 219 -18.03 2.19 9.06
CA LEU A 219 -18.15 2.73 10.42
C LEU A 219 -16.99 2.28 11.33
N ARG A 220 -16.61 1.00 11.25
CA ARG A 220 -15.48 0.47 12.04
C ARG A 220 -14.16 1.17 11.67
N SER A 221 -13.90 1.32 10.37
CA SER A 221 -12.70 1.99 9.88
C SER A 221 -12.67 3.48 10.24
N ALA A 222 -13.82 4.17 10.15
CA ALA A 222 -13.97 5.57 10.55
C ALA A 222 -13.69 5.74 12.06
N LEU A 223 -14.35 4.95 12.91
CA LEU A 223 -14.15 5.00 14.36
C LEU A 223 -12.70 4.71 14.75
N GLN A 224 -12.11 3.66 14.19
CA GLN A 224 -10.72 3.31 14.47
C GLN A 224 -9.76 4.45 14.14
N THR A 225 -9.88 5.05 12.95
CA THR A 225 -9.01 6.14 12.52
C THR A 225 -9.19 7.39 13.39
N THR A 226 -10.44 7.72 13.72
CA THR A 226 -10.75 8.87 14.58
C THR A 226 -10.24 8.71 16.01
N ILE A 227 -10.42 7.51 16.60
CA ILE A 227 -9.94 7.23 17.95
C ILE A 227 -8.41 7.30 18.02
N ILE A 228 -7.71 6.70 17.06
CA ILE A 228 -6.24 6.73 17.03
C ILE A 228 -5.72 8.17 16.92
N GLY A 229 -6.25 8.98 16.01
CA GLY A 229 -5.85 10.38 15.86
C GLY A 229 -6.20 11.23 17.06
N GLY A 230 -7.38 11.03 17.65
CA GLY A 230 -7.80 11.72 18.88
C GLY A 230 -6.92 11.38 20.08
N LEU A 231 -6.56 10.11 20.26
CA LEU A 231 -5.65 9.66 21.32
C LEU A 231 -4.24 10.24 21.14
N ALA A 232 -3.73 10.28 19.91
CA ALA A 232 -2.42 10.89 19.64
C ALA A 232 -2.39 12.37 20.05
N ALA A 233 -3.40 13.14 19.66
CA ALA A 233 -3.51 14.56 20.04
C ALA A 233 -3.69 14.75 21.54
N ALA A 234 -4.54 13.95 22.19
CA ALA A 234 -4.74 13.99 23.65
C ALA A 234 -3.46 13.66 24.41
N ALA A 235 -2.71 12.66 23.99
CA ALA A 235 -1.44 12.30 24.58
C ALA A 235 -0.40 13.42 24.42
N ALA A 236 -0.27 14.01 23.23
CA ALA A 236 0.65 15.11 23.00
C ALA A 236 0.29 16.35 23.84
N PHE A 237 -0.99 16.70 23.95
CA PHE A 237 -1.47 17.79 24.80
C PHE A 237 -1.16 17.54 26.29
N ALA A 238 -1.44 16.32 26.79
CA ALA A 238 -1.20 15.98 28.18
C ALA A 238 0.28 16.01 28.53
N ILE A 239 1.16 15.47 27.65
CA ILE A 239 2.61 15.50 27.84
C ILE A 239 3.13 16.94 27.85
N ALA A 240 2.72 17.77 26.89
CA ALA A 240 3.18 19.16 26.84
C ALA A 240 2.74 19.96 28.07
N ARG A 241 1.51 19.74 28.56
CA ARG A 241 1.01 20.39 29.77
C ARG A 241 1.68 19.90 31.06
N TRP A 242 2.22 18.69 31.05
CA TRP A 242 2.95 18.13 32.20
C TRP A 242 4.40 18.63 32.29
N ILE A 243 5.02 18.90 31.13
CA ILE A 243 6.41 19.38 31.04
C ILE A 243 6.51 20.91 31.21
N GLY A 244 5.53 21.66 30.68
CA GLY A 244 5.49 23.13 30.71
C GLY A 244 4.70 23.67 31.85
#